data_8306aabf67d19222948c2ab0d5d96bbb
#
_entry.id   8306aabf67d19222948c2ab0d5d96bbb
#
_cell.length_a   1.000
_cell.length_b   1.000
_cell.length_c   1.000
_cell.angle_alpha   90.00
_cell.angle_beta   90.00
_cell.angle_gamma   90.00
#
_symmetry.space_group_name_H-M   'P 1'
#
loop_
_entity.id
_entity.type
_entity.pdbx_description
1 polymer ?
#
loop_
_entity_poly.entity_id
_entity_poly.type
_entity_poly.pdbx_seq_one_letter_code
_entity_poly.pdbx_strand_id
1 'polypeptide(L)'
;MRVSGNTSRDVTDKGGYRLYTKGASEIVLKKCSFIYGHEGRLEKFTRDMQDRLVKQVIEPMACDGLRTISVAYRDFVPGKADINQVHIDQEPNWDDEDNIVNNLTCLCVVGIEDPVRPEVPEAIRKCQKAGITVRMVTGDNVNTARSIAIKCGILKPTDDFLILEGKEFNKRIRDANGEVQQSLLDKVWPKLRVLARSSPTDKYTLVKGMIESKVFDTREVVAVTGDGTNDGPALKKADVGFAMGIAGTDVAKEASDIILTDDNFSSIVKAVMWGRNVYDSIAKFLQFQLTVNVVAVIVAFIGACAIQDSPLKAVQMLWVNLIMDTLASLALATEMPTTLLQRKPYGRTKPLISRTMMKNILGQAIYQLFIIFSLLFVGDRLLNIPSGRGQPLGSEPTQHFTIIFNTFVMMTLFNEINARKIHGQRNVFEGLFTNPIFYSIWIGTALSQVIIIQFGGMAFSTAGLSIDQWLWCLFFGAGTLVWGQLVTTVPTRKIPKKLSWGRGQPDPENIQPGPDYDSDLDKKPRAGQILWIRGLTRLQTQDGVEWGEPRVVERCCWQPRPVLETEV
;
A
#
# COMPACT_ATOMS: atom_id res chain seq x y z
N MET A 1 20.65 -7.46 25.73
CA MET A 1 22.08 -7.44 26.08
C MET A 1 22.67 -8.77 25.65
N ARG A 2 23.83 -8.81 25.02
CA ARG A 2 24.44 -10.09 24.63
C ARG A 2 25.78 -10.18 25.36
N VAL A 3 25.93 -11.18 26.19
CA VAL A 3 27.15 -11.45 26.95
C VAL A 3 27.91 -12.54 26.20
N SER A 4 29.18 -12.32 25.94
CA SER A 4 30.06 -13.30 25.31
C SER A 4 31.30 -13.43 26.20
N GLY A 5 31.45 -14.60 26.82
CA GLY A 5 32.65 -14.94 27.58
C GLY A 5 33.68 -15.59 26.66
N ASN A 6 34.91 -15.15 26.72
CA ASN A 6 36.02 -15.84 26.06
C ASN A 6 36.89 -16.51 27.14
N THR A 7 36.93 -17.81 27.14
CA THR A 7 37.67 -18.66 28.11
C THR A 7 39.03 -19.05 27.55
N SER A 8 39.85 -18.08 27.13
CA SER A 8 41.22 -18.41 26.79
C SER A 8 42.16 -18.15 27.99
N ARG A 9 43.03 -19.11 28.32
CA ARG A 9 44.00 -19.02 29.43
C ARG A 9 44.94 -17.83 29.32
N ASP A 10 45.03 -17.20 28.17
CA ASP A 10 46.00 -16.13 27.85
C ASP A 10 45.35 -14.72 27.72
N VAL A 11 44.11 -14.54 28.19
CA VAL A 11 43.40 -13.26 28.03
C VAL A 11 43.81 -12.19 29.07
N THR A 12 44.38 -12.59 30.17
CA THR A 12 45.00 -11.69 31.16
C THR A 12 46.42 -12.15 31.47
N ASP A 13 47.32 -11.22 31.68
CA ASP A 13 48.75 -11.55 32.06
C ASP A 13 48.85 -12.40 33.34
N LYS A 14 47.76 -12.46 34.12
CA LYS A 14 47.67 -13.17 35.40
C LYS A 14 46.91 -14.49 35.31
N GLY A 15 46.44 -14.87 34.10
CA GLY A 15 45.47 -15.95 33.90
C GLY A 15 44.06 -15.55 34.34
N GLY A 16 43.05 -16.43 34.15
CA GLY A 16 41.68 -16.21 34.55
C GLY A 16 40.74 -16.02 33.36
N TYR A 17 39.63 -15.29 33.60
CA TYR A 17 38.57 -15.13 32.62
C TYR A 17 38.33 -13.64 32.32
N ARG A 18 38.10 -13.29 31.04
CA ARG A 18 37.65 -11.96 30.64
C ARG A 18 36.24 -12.06 30.05
N LEU A 19 35.32 -11.35 30.65
CA LEU A 19 33.95 -11.20 30.20
C LEU A 19 33.83 -9.95 29.32
N TYR A 20 33.37 -10.12 28.08
CA TYR A 20 33.00 -9.01 27.23
C TYR A 20 31.48 -8.84 27.21
N THR A 21 31.02 -7.61 27.40
CA THR A 21 29.62 -7.25 27.36
C THR A 21 29.41 -6.19 26.29
N LYS A 22 28.43 -6.42 25.39
CA LYS A 22 28.00 -5.43 24.41
C LYS A 22 26.49 -5.24 24.47
N GLY A 23 26.02 -4.03 24.23
CA GLY A 23 24.62 -3.71 24.22
C GLY A 23 24.34 -2.23 24.00
N ALA A 24 23.07 -1.84 24.17
CA ALA A 24 22.69 -0.43 24.08
C ALA A 24 23.54 0.41 25.02
N SER A 25 24.16 1.48 24.48
CA SER A 25 25.18 2.26 25.20
C SER A 25 24.70 2.73 26.55
N GLU A 26 23.51 3.26 26.66
CA GLU A 26 22.94 3.78 27.90
C GLU A 26 22.73 2.71 28.98
N ILE A 27 22.49 1.45 28.57
CA ILE A 27 22.29 0.32 29.49
C ILE A 27 23.63 -0.20 29.98
N VAL A 28 24.59 -0.40 29.06
CA VAL A 28 25.91 -0.91 29.38
C VAL A 28 26.69 0.09 30.25
N LEU A 29 26.65 1.38 29.90
CA LEU A 29 27.34 2.44 30.66
C LEU A 29 26.84 2.54 32.12
N LYS A 30 25.55 2.30 32.38
CA LYS A 30 25.04 2.27 33.77
C LYS A 30 25.63 1.14 34.61
N LYS A 31 26.10 0.07 33.98
CA LYS A 31 26.74 -1.08 34.63
C LYS A 31 28.28 -0.92 34.70
N CYS A 32 28.84 0.16 34.14
CA CYS A 32 30.28 0.45 34.16
C CYS A 32 30.64 1.29 35.39
N SER A 33 31.71 0.89 36.07
CA SER A 33 32.34 1.64 37.18
C SER A 33 33.70 2.22 36.82
N PHE A 34 34.25 1.83 35.69
CA PHE A 34 35.57 2.26 35.20
C PHE A 34 35.51 2.59 33.71
N ILE A 35 36.42 3.49 33.32
CA ILE A 35 36.65 3.91 31.93
C ILE A 35 38.13 4.20 31.71
N TYR A 36 38.60 4.06 30.49
CA TYR A 36 39.93 4.55 30.12
C TYR A 36 39.85 6.05 29.79
N GLY A 37 40.63 6.84 30.51
CA GLY A 37 40.80 8.27 30.27
C GLY A 37 41.84 8.57 29.21
N HIS A 38 42.25 9.84 29.14
CA HIS A 38 43.33 10.28 28.25
C HIS A 38 44.62 9.53 28.56
N GLU A 39 45.37 9.13 27.54
CA GLU A 39 46.57 8.30 27.65
C GLU A 39 46.36 6.86 28.10
N GLY A 40 45.12 6.33 28.07
CA GLY A 40 44.84 4.94 28.44
C GLY A 40 44.90 4.65 29.94
N ARG A 41 44.88 5.64 30.80
CA ARG A 41 44.84 5.45 32.26
C ARG A 41 43.43 5.05 32.71
N LEU A 42 43.37 4.08 33.61
CA LEU A 42 42.10 3.62 34.18
C LEU A 42 41.56 4.64 35.19
N GLU A 43 40.37 5.14 34.98
CA GLU A 43 39.68 6.10 35.81
C GLU A 43 38.36 5.57 36.36
N LYS A 44 37.94 6.04 37.53
CA LYS A 44 36.61 5.75 38.05
C LYS A 44 35.54 6.47 37.22
N PHE A 45 34.55 5.74 36.74
CA PHE A 45 33.48 6.26 35.90
C PHE A 45 32.32 6.77 36.77
N THR A 46 32.35 8.07 37.08
CA THR A 46 31.34 8.72 37.91
C THR A 46 30.04 8.99 37.14
N ARG A 47 28.94 9.21 37.87
CA ARG A 47 27.64 9.57 37.25
C ARG A 47 27.71 10.82 36.39
N ASP A 48 28.45 11.83 36.83
CA ASP A 48 28.64 13.08 36.08
C ASP A 48 29.43 12.87 34.78
N MET A 49 30.36 11.90 34.76
CA MET A 49 31.07 11.50 33.54
C MET A 49 30.18 10.73 32.62
N GLN A 50 29.31 9.84 33.15
CA GLN A 50 28.31 9.13 32.38
C GLN A 50 27.35 10.10 31.68
N ASP A 51 26.79 11.04 32.42
CA ASP A 51 25.88 12.06 31.89
C ASP A 51 26.53 12.95 30.83
N ARG A 52 27.80 13.31 31.04
CA ARG A 52 28.58 14.06 30.03
C ARG A 52 28.80 13.23 28.77
N LEU A 53 29.16 11.97 28.89
CA LEU A 53 29.37 11.07 27.74
C LEU A 53 28.06 10.86 26.98
N VAL A 54 26.93 10.69 27.67
CA VAL A 54 25.63 10.60 27.05
C VAL A 54 25.30 11.85 26.25
N LYS A 55 25.42 13.03 26.85
CA LYS A 55 25.08 14.31 26.21
C LYS A 55 26.05 14.73 25.10
N GLN A 56 27.35 14.46 25.26
CA GLN A 56 28.38 14.94 24.32
C GLN A 56 28.70 13.94 23.20
N VAL A 57 28.45 12.66 23.39
CA VAL A 57 28.80 11.61 22.43
C VAL A 57 27.58 10.85 21.94
N ILE A 58 26.77 10.27 22.86
CA ILE A 58 25.68 9.38 22.47
C ILE A 58 24.52 10.15 21.83
N GLU A 59 24.10 11.26 22.43
CA GLU A 59 23.00 12.06 21.87
C GLU A 59 23.33 12.66 20.50
N PRO A 60 24.52 13.26 20.27
CA PRO A 60 24.89 13.71 18.93
C PRO A 60 24.94 12.57 17.91
N MET A 61 25.58 11.44 18.24
CA MET A 61 25.57 10.26 17.35
C MET A 61 24.15 9.79 17.02
N ALA A 62 23.25 9.77 18.01
CA ALA A 62 21.86 9.40 17.80
C ALA A 62 21.09 10.44 16.95
N CYS A 63 21.38 11.74 17.11
CA CYS A 63 20.84 12.80 16.25
C CYS A 63 21.26 12.65 14.79
N ASP A 64 22.48 12.18 14.54
CA ASP A 64 22.96 11.85 13.19
C ASP A 64 22.36 10.57 12.62
N GLY A 65 21.55 9.85 13.42
CA GLY A 65 20.87 8.61 13.02
C GLY A 65 21.69 7.36 13.27
N LEU A 66 22.80 7.46 14.01
CA LEU A 66 23.65 6.32 14.34
C LEU A 66 23.03 5.49 15.46
N ARG A 67 23.10 4.18 15.33
CA ARG A 67 22.76 3.23 16.38
C ARG A 67 23.96 3.05 17.30
N THR A 68 23.86 3.51 18.54
CA THR A 68 24.98 3.46 19.47
C THR A 68 25.05 2.16 20.24
N ILE A 69 26.23 1.54 20.25
CA ILE A 69 26.54 0.33 21.01
C ILE A 69 27.77 0.61 21.88
N SER A 70 27.70 0.24 23.15
CA SER A 70 28.87 0.25 24.04
C SER A 70 29.41 -1.16 24.21
N VAL A 71 30.74 -1.25 24.28
CA VAL A 71 31.48 -2.47 24.61
C VAL A 71 32.21 -2.22 25.92
N ALA A 72 32.06 -3.15 26.84
CA ALA A 72 32.71 -3.14 28.14
C ALA A 72 33.23 -4.53 28.49
N TYR A 73 34.16 -4.59 29.43
CA TYR A 73 34.71 -5.86 29.88
C TYR A 73 34.85 -5.89 31.41
N ARG A 74 35.02 -7.10 31.94
CA ARG A 74 35.35 -7.38 33.35
C ARG A 74 36.29 -8.58 33.42
N ASP A 75 37.35 -8.47 34.22
CA ASP A 75 38.33 -9.53 34.42
C ASP A 75 38.09 -10.22 35.76
N PHE A 76 38.21 -11.55 35.75
CA PHE A 76 38.15 -12.42 36.89
C PHE A 76 39.50 -13.16 36.98
N VAL A 77 40.28 -12.87 38.01
CA VAL A 77 41.66 -13.32 38.13
C VAL A 77 41.88 -14.18 39.38
N PRO A 78 42.66 -15.24 39.33
CA PRO A 78 42.90 -16.11 40.48
C PRO A 78 43.97 -15.58 41.45
N GLY A 79 44.62 -14.48 41.12
CA GLY A 79 45.66 -13.85 41.94
C GLY A 79 45.24 -12.49 42.47
N LYS A 80 46.22 -11.66 42.82
CA LYS A 80 46.00 -10.27 43.27
C LYS A 80 45.27 -9.46 42.21
N ALA A 81 44.03 -9.10 42.48
CA ALA A 81 43.18 -8.33 41.59
C ALA A 81 43.54 -6.82 41.59
N ASP A 82 43.52 -6.19 40.43
CA ASP A 82 43.60 -4.76 40.27
C ASP A 82 42.24 -4.12 40.53
N ILE A 83 42.15 -2.78 40.56
CA ILE A 83 40.95 -2.03 40.97
C ILE A 83 39.72 -2.38 40.12
N ASN A 84 39.90 -2.72 38.84
CA ASN A 84 38.84 -3.06 37.90
C ASN A 84 38.68 -4.59 37.67
N GLN A 85 39.41 -5.39 38.44
CA GLN A 85 39.41 -6.85 38.37
C GLN A 85 38.75 -7.43 39.62
N VAL A 86 38.28 -8.67 39.51
CA VAL A 86 37.67 -9.42 40.61
C VAL A 86 38.51 -10.62 40.92
N HIS A 87 38.87 -10.79 42.20
CA HIS A 87 39.53 -11.99 42.65
C HIS A 87 38.53 -13.16 42.69
N ILE A 88 38.96 -14.33 42.18
CA ILE A 88 38.18 -15.54 42.19
C ILE A 88 39.07 -16.71 42.67
N ASP A 89 38.52 -17.55 43.57
CA ASP A 89 39.11 -18.81 43.99
C ASP A 89 38.62 -19.99 43.17
N GLN A 90 37.39 -19.86 42.61
CA GLN A 90 36.72 -20.85 41.77
C GLN A 90 36.13 -20.20 40.54
N GLU A 91 35.71 -20.99 39.55
CA GLU A 91 35.05 -20.51 38.35
C GLU A 91 33.76 -19.76 38.69
N PRO A 92 33.54 -18.55 38.13
CA PRO A 92 32.31 -17.77 38.37
C PRO A 92 31.07 -18.52 37.91
N ASN A 93 29.97 -18.34 38.65
CA ASN A 93 28.68 -18.83 38.18
C ASN A 93 28.17 -17.94 37.02
N TRP A 94 28.30 -18.48 35.79
CA TRP A 94 27.95 -17.74 34.57
C TRP A 94 26.45 -17.54 34.39
N ASP A 95 25.59 -18.22 35.14
CA ASP A 95 24.13 -18.07 35.08
C ASP A 95 23.59 -16.86 35.88
N ASP A 96 24.43 -16.31 36.78
CA ASP A 96 24.08 -15.14 37.59
C ASP A 96 24.46 -13.84 36.88
N GLU A 97 23.61 -13.43 35.92
CA GLU A 97 23.85 -12.23 35.07
C GLU A 97 24.02 -10.96 35.90
N ASP A 98 23.27 -10.75 36.98
CA ASP A 98 23.29 -9.53 37.76
C ASP A 98 24.58 -9.33 38.54
N ASN A 99 25.21 -10.38 39.03
CA ASN A 99 26.51 -10.32 39.70
C ASN A 99 27.68 -10.27 38.72
N ILE A 100 27.57 -10.95 37.58
CA ILE A 100 28.65 -11.02 36.59
C ILE A 100 28.71 -9.75 35.76
N VAL A 101 27.57 -9.25 35.29
CA VAL A 101 27.46 -8.05 34.42
C VAL A 101 27.27 -6.79 35.26
N ASN A 102 28.21 -6.55 36.15
CA ASN A 102 28.27 -5.35 37.01
C ASN A 102 29.71 -4.92 37.18
N ASN A 103 29.97 -3.65 37.61
CA ASN A 103 31.30 -3.08 37.79
C ASN A 103 32.20 -3.26 36.56
N LEU A 104 31.63 -3.06 35.35
CA LEU A 104 32.34 -3.21 34.10
C LEU A 104 33.30 -2.05 33.84
N THR A 105 34.31 -2.30 33.02
CA THR A 105 35.22 -1.26 32.45
C THR A 105 34.76 -0.96 31.02
N CYS A 106 34.36 0.26 30.75
CA CYS A 106 33.98 0.70 29.42
C CYS A 106 35.20 0.77 28.49
N LEU A 107 35.15 0.11 27.35
CA LEU A 107 36.18 0.16 26.31
C LEU A 107 35.90 1.26 25.30
N CYS A 108 34.72 1.25 24.73
CA CYS A 108 34.35 2.19 23.69
C CYS A 108 32.84 2.31 23.57
N VAL A 109 32.42 3.40 22.93
CA VAL A 109 31.09 3.60 22.37
C VAL A 109 31.27 3.76 20.88
N VAL A 110 30.58 2.95 20.10
CA VAL A 110 30.60 2.99 18.63
C VAL A 110 29.23 3.34 18.09
N GLY A 111 29.21 4.20 17.09
CA GLY A 111 28.01 4.51 16.31
C GLY A 111 28.00 3.66 15.04
N ILE A 112 26.92 2.93 14.84
CA ILE A 112 26.70 2.12 13.64
C ILE A 112 25.76 2.90 12.74
N GLU A 113 26.20 3.23 11.55
CA GLU A 113 25.35 3.81 10.52
C GLU A 113 24.65 2.68 9.75
N ASP A 114 23.31 2.76 9.72
CA ASP A 114 22.47 1.94 8.86
C ASP A 114 21.77 2.90 7.89
N PRO A 115 22.37 3.14 6.71
CA PRO A 115 21.86 4.12 5.78
C PRO A 115 20.49 3.71 5.24
N VAL A 116 19.58 4.68 5.14
CA VAL A 116 18.29 4.47 4.51
C VAL A 116 18.51 4.11 3.04
N ARG A 117 17.92 3.01 2.60
CA ARG A 117 17.98 2.58 1.20
C ARG A 117 17.43 3.69 0.29
N PRO A 118 18.08 4.01 -0.84
CA PRO A 118 17.75 5.19 -1.66
C PRO A 118 16.33 5.18 -2.23
N GLU A 119 15.72 4.01 -2.43
CA GLU A 119 14.37 3.85 -2.94
C GLU A 119 13.27 4.10 -1.90
N VAL A 120 13.59 4.02 -0.59
CA VAL A 120 12.58 4.09 0.49
C VAL A 120 11.90 5.47 0.59
N PRO A 121 12.61 6.61 0.56
CA PRO A 121 11.95 7.91 0.65
C PRO A 121 10.95 8.16 -0.48
N GLU A 122 11.29 7.72 -1.72
CA GLU A 122 10.36 7.86 -2.85
C GLU A 122 9.16 6.92 -2.72
N ALA A 123 9.37 5.71 -2.24
CA ALA A 123 8.29 4.77 -2.01
C ALA A 123 7.32 5.27 -0.93
N ILE A 124 7.83 5.84 0.17
CA ILE A 124 7.01 6.46 1.22
C ILE A 124 6.22 7.64 0.66
N ARG A 125 6.84 8.49 -0.15
CA ARG A 125 6.15 9.61 -0.82
C ARG A 125 5.01 9.12 -1.71
N LYS A 126 5.21 8.03 -2.47
CA LYS A 126 4.16 7.39 -3.28
C LYS A 126 3.02 6.84 -2.41
N CYS A 127 3.33 6.22 -1.28
CA CYS A 127 2.31 5.78 -0.32
C CYS A 127 1.49 6.97 0.22
N GLN A 128 2.15 8.06 0.61
CA GLN A 128 1.48 9.27 1.11
C GLN A 128 0.60 9.90 0.02
N LYS A 129 1.06 9.99 -1.23
CA LYS A 129 0.23 10.41 -2.38
C LYS A 129 -1.00 9.53 -2.56
N ALA A 130 -0.83 8.23 -2.33
CA ALA A 130 -1.92 7.26 -2.40
C ALA A 130 -2.88 7.35 -1.20
N GLY A 131 -2.70 8.30 -0.28
CA GLY A 131 -3.52 8.48 0.92
C GLY A 131 -3.23 7.45 2.02
N ILE A 132 -2.06 6.82 2.00
CA ILE A 132 -1.63 5.83 3.00
C ILE A 132 -0.75 6.54 4.02
N THR A 133 -1.12 6.47 5.29
CA THR A 133 -0.31 6.99 6.38
C THR A 133 0.76 5.98 6.76
N VAL A 134 2.03 6.34 6.55
CA VAL A 134 3.17 5.50 6.94
C VAL A 134 3.57 5.81 8.37
N ARG A 135 3.80 4.79 9.17
CA ARG A 135 4.26 4.87 10.56
C ARG A 135 5.49 3.99 10.74
N MET A 136 6.40 4.45 11.60
CA MET A 136 7.58 3.69 11.97
C MET A 136 7.41 3.15 13.39
N VAL A 137 7.67 1.84 13.56
CA VAL A 137 7.65 1.17 14.86
C VAL A 137 8.96 0.40 14.99
N THR A 138 9.80 0.80 15.95
CA THR A 138 11.17 0.28 16.09
C THR A 138 11.55 0.00 17.53
N GLY A 139 12.53 -0.88 17.73
CA GLY A 139 13.19 -1.10 19.02
C GLY A 139 14.28 -0.07 19.34
N ASP A 140 14.66 0.78 18.39
CA ASP A 140 15.72 1.79 18.56
C ASP A 140 15.28 2.96 19.45
N ASN A 141 16.25 3.78 19.84
CA ASN A 141 15.96 4.93 20.68
C ASN A 141 15.21 6.04 19.90
N VAL A 142 14.56 6.95 20.63
CA VAL A 142 13.70 8.01 20.06
C VAL A 142 14.48 8.94 19.10
N ASN A 143 15.70 9.31 19.42
CA ASN A 143 16.46 10.26 18.61
C ASN A 143 16.88 9.64 17.29
N THR A 144 17.36 8.39 17.30
CA THR A 144 17.68 7.63 16.09
C THR A 144 16.43 7.40 15.24
N ALA A 145 15.33 6.96 15.86
CA ALA A 145 14.07 6.74 15.16
C ALA A 145 13.51 8.02 14.52
N ARG A 146 13.62 9.17 15.23
CA ARG A 146 13.24 10.48 14.71
C ARG A 146 14.08 10.86 13.49
N SER A 147 15.43 10.74 13.59
CA SER A 147 16.33 11.05 12.49
C SER A 147 16.04 10.23 11.24
N ILE A 148 15.89 8.91 11.40
CA ILE A 148 15.54 8.01 10.30
C ILE A 148 14.17 8.37 9.72
N ALA A 149 13.16 8.63 10.55
CA ALA A 149 11.82 8.99 10.08
C ALA A 149 11.80 10.31 9.28
N ILE A 150 12.65 11.28 9.63
CA ILE A 150 12.86 12.51 8.86
C ILE A 150 13.56 12.20 7.53
N LYS A 151 14.66 11.43 7.55
CA LYS A 151 15.39 11.01 6.34
C LYS A 151 14.49 10.23 5.36
N CYS A 152 13.58 9.40 5.88
CA CYS A 152 12.60 8.65 5.08
C CYS A 152 11.40 9.50 4.59
N GLY A 153 11.19 10.70 5.12
CA GLY A 153 10.04 11.53 4.79
C GLY A 153 8.73 11.12 5.48
N ILE A 154 8.79 10.31 6.56
CA ILE A 154 7.63 9.98 7.42
C ILE A 154 7.25 11.19 8.27
N LEU A 155 8.24 11.93 8.76
CA LEU A 155 8.11 13.15 9.54
C LEU A 155 8.62 14.33 8.72
N LYS A 156 7.87 15.44 8.75
CA LYS A 156 8.34 16.74 8.30
C LYS A 156 8.68 17.59 9.54
N PRO A 157 9.70 18.43 9.49
CA PRO A 157 10.11 19.25 10.66
C PRO A 157 9.00 20.18 11.19
N THR A 158 8.03 20.53 10.34
CA THR A 158 6.91 21.44 10.64
C THR A 158 5.67 20.75 11.18
N ASP A 159 5.62 19.41 11.19
CA ASP A 159 4.40 18.67 11.49
C ASP A 159 4.26 18.42 13.01
N ASP A 160 3.04 18.65 13.54
CA ASP A 160 2.65 18.37 14.93
C ASP A 160 2.23 16.88 15.08
N PHE A 161 3.18 15.96 14.89
CA PHE A 161 2.96 14.54 15.08
C PHE A 161 3.58 14.01 16.37
N LEU A 162 2.99 12.94 16.90
CA LEU A 162 3.50 12.29 18.10
C LEU A 162 4.61 11.30 17.76
N ILE A 163 5.69 11.42 18.54
CA ILE A 163 6.77 10.45 18.63
C ILE A 163 6.78 9.98 20.08
N LEU A 164 6.61 8.69 20.31
CA LEU A 164 6.52 8.12 21.66
C LEU A 164 7.51 6.97 21.83
N GLU A 165 7.98 6.80 23.06
CA GLU A 165 8.61 5.56 23.50
C GLU A 165 7.57 4.55 23.98
N GLY A 166 7.88 3.24 23.91
CA GLY A 166 6.98 2.18 24.33
C GLY A 166 6.49 2.33 25.78
N LYS A 167 7.33 2.81 26.69
CA LYS A 167 6.92 3.09 28.09
C LYS A 167 5.87 4.19 28.19
N GLU A 168 6.09 5.31 27.48
CA GLU A 168 5.16 6.44 27.47
C GLU A 168 3.87 6.09 26.71
N PHE A 169 3.99 5.34 25.62
CA PHE A 169 2.84 4.80 24.90
C PHE A 169 1.95 3.97 25.82
N ASN A 170 2.52 2.98 26.52
CA ASN A 170 1.78 2.14 27.48
C ASN A 170 1.12 2.95 28.59
N LYS A 171 1.79 3.99 29.12
CA LYS A 171 1.23 4.88 30.14
C LYS A 171 0.01 5.63 29.65
N ARG A 172 0.00 6.04 28.38
CA ARG A 172 -1.10 6.84 27.79
C ARG A 172 -2.31 6.02 27.40
N ILE A 173 -2.13 4.73 27.07
CA ILE A 173 -3.20 3.86 26.57
C ILE A 173 -3.83 2.96 27.62
N ARG A 174 -3.22 2.87 28.82
CA ARG A 174 -3.70 2.01 29.91
C ARG A 174 -4.40 2.84 31.00
N ASP A 175 -5.36 2.21 31.65
CA ASP A 175 -6.02 2.76 32.81
C ASP A 175 -5.23 2.48 34.12
N ALA A 176 -5.82 2.86 35.27
CA ALA A 176 -5.24 2.63 36.58
C ALA A 176 -5.05 1.12 36.90
N ASN A 177 -5.81 0.25 36.27
CA ASN A 177 -5.74 -1.20 36.43
C ASN A 177 -4.70 -1.86 35.52
N GLY A 178 -4.05 -1.09 34.63
CA GLY A 178 -3.08 -1.57 33.67
C GLY A 178 -3.69 -2.17 32.39
N GLU A 179 -5.01 -2.09 32.21
CA GLU A 179 -5.68 -2.57 31.02
C GLU A 179 -5.69 -1.54 29.89
N VAL A 180 -5.58 -2.02 28.64
CA VAL A 180 -5.61 -1.16 27.46
C VAL A 180 -7.03 -0.66 27.21
N GLN A 181 -7.20 0.66 27.24
CA GLN A 181 -8.46 1.33 26.97
C GLN A 181 -8.50 1.85 25.52
N GLN A 182 -9.44 1.36 24.72
CA GLN A 182 -9.61 1.79 23.33
C GLN A 182 -9.81 3.31 23.20
N SER A 183 -10.57 3.92 24.12
CA SER A 183 -10.83 5.37 24.12
C SER A 183 -9.59 6.22 24.35
N LEU A 184 -8.61 5.72 25.11
CA LEU A 184 -7.32 6.38 25.34
C LEU A 184 -6.41 6.18 24.12
N LEU A 185 -6.38 4.98 23.56
CA LEU A 185 -5.61 4.67 22.37
C LEU A 185 -6.11 5.49 21.17
N ASP A 186 -7.42 5.68 21.03
CA ASP A 186 -8.04 6.48 19.97
C ASP A 186 -7.64 7.97 20.00
N LYS A 187 -7.19 8.49 21.14
CA LYS A 187 -6.62 9.85 21.24
C LYS A 187 -5.17 9.93 20.79
N VAL A 188 -4.44 8.81 20.82
CA VAL A 188 -3.00 8.76 20.56
C VAL A 188 -2.68 8.37 19.11
N TRP A 189 -3.26 7.25 18.64
CA TRP A 189 -2.83 6.65 17.39
C TRP A 189 -3.01 7.52 16.13
N PRO A 190 -4.03 8.41 15.99
CA PRO A 190 -4.17 9.22 14.78
C PRO A 190 -2.99 10.15 14.52
N LYS A 191 -2.42 10.72 15.61
CA LYS A 191 -1.25 11.59 15.56
C LYS A 191 0.09 10.86 15.63
N LEU A 192 0.12 9.60 16.08
CA LEU A 192 1.35 8.82 16.24
C LEU A 192 1.96 8.51 14.87
N ARG A 193 3.23 8.87 14.69
CA ARG A 193 4.01 8.57 13.49
C ARG A 193 5.21 7.68 13.78
N VAL A 194 5.80 7.80 14.97
CA VAL A 194 6.96 7.01 15.37
C VAL A 194 6.73 6.45 16.77
N LEU A 195 6.88 5.13 16.90
CA LEU A 195 6.92 4.43 18.18
C LEU A 195 8.30 3.79 18.33
N ALA A 196 9.11 4.38 19.22
CA ALA A 196 10.47 3.97 19.50
C ALA A 196 10.53 3.05 20.74
N ARG A 197 11.60 2.27 20.89
CA ARG A 197 11.78 1.30 22.01
C ARG A 197 10.52 0.47 22.28
N SER A 198 9.86 0.05 21.20
CA SER A 198 8.65 -0.75 21.28
C SER A 198 8.95 -2.23 21.53
N SER A 199 8.16 -2.84 22.41
CA SER A 199 8.14 -4.29 22.59
C SER A 199 7.28 -4.96 21.49
N PRO A 200 7.39 -6.28 21.28
CA PRO A 200 6.49 -7.03 20.40
C PRO A 200 5.00 -6.87 20.78
N THR A 201 4.72 -6.80 22.08
CA THR A 201 3.37 -6.57 22.60
C THR A 201 2.84 -5.19 22.25
N ASP A 202 3.69 -4.15 22.26
CA ASP A 202 3.29 -2.78 21.90
C ASP A 202 2.94 -2.70 20.41
N LYS A 203 3.71 -3.38 19.53
CA LYS A 203 3.43 -3.48 18.10
C LYS A 203 2.06 -4.11 17.86
N TYR A 204 1.79 -5.25 18.51
CA TYR A 204 0.51 -5.93 18.42
C TYR A 204 -0.65 -5.07 18.94
N THR A 205 -0.48 -4.42 20.09
CA THR A 205 -1.51 -3.58 20.71
C THR A 205 -1.86 -2.38 19.84
N LEU A 206 -0.85 -1.73 19.24
CA LEU A 206 -1.06 -0.63 18.31
C LEU A 206 -1.87 -1.09 17.08
N VAL A 207 -1.46 -2.17 16.44
CA VAL A 207 -2.14 -2.72 15.25
C VAL A 207 -3.58 -3.11 15.58
N LYS A 208 -3.79 -3.87 16.68
CA LYS A 208 -5.12 -4.26 17.13
C LYS A 208 -6.01 -3.05 17.37
N GLY A 209 -5.51 -2.06 18.09
CA GLY A 209 -6.28 -0.88 18.44
C GLY A 209 -6.61 0.00 17.25
N MET A 210 -5.72 0.11 16.26
CA MET A 210 -6.01 0.82 14.99
C MET A 210 -7.13 0.12 14.20
N ILE A 211 -7.12 -1.21 14.15
CA ILE A 211 -8.15 -2.01 13.49
C ILE A 211 -9.51 -1.89 14.17
N GLU A 212 -9.54 -1.87 15.51
CA GLU A 212 -10.77 -1.81 16.32
C GLU A 212 -11.28 -0.37 16.53
N SER A 213 -10.50 0.62 16.13
CA SER A 213 -10.83 2.04 16.27
C SER A 213 -12.06 2.45 15.46
N LYS A 214 -12.85 3.35 16.06
CA LYS A 214 -14.04 3.98 15.45
C LYS A 214 -13.90 5.50 15.32
N VAL A 215 -12.67 6.01 15.34
CA VAL A 215 -12.40 7.45 15.23
C VAL A 215 -12.82 8.00 13.86
N PHE A 216 -12.67 7.20 12.82
CA PHE A 216 -13.10 7.55 11.46
C PHE A 216 -14.39 6.82 11.09
N ASP A 217 -15.17 7.40 10.18
CA ASP A 217 -16.45 6.83 9.72
C ASP A 217 -16.30 5.44 9.08
N THR A 218 -15.14 5.16 8.52
CA THR A 218 -14.80 3.85 7.95
C THR A 218 -13.67 3.21 8.73
N ARG A 219 -13.77 1.88 8.95
CA ARG A 219 -12.69 1.11 9.56
C ARG A 219 -11.42 1.22 8.74
N GLU A 220 -10.30 1.54 9.41
CA GLU A 220 -8.98 1.58 8.80
C GLU A 220 -8.51 0.17 8.37
N VAL A 221 -7.80 0.12 7.26
CA VAL A 221 -7.09 -1.08 6.79
C VAL A 221 -5.63 -0.93 7.15
N VAL A 222 -5.13 -1.82 7.99
CA VAL A 222 -3.78 -1.76 8.53
C VAL A 222 -2.89 -2.80 7.85
N ALA A 223 -1.81 -2.33 7.24
CA ALA A 223 -0.73 -3.17 6.74
C ALA A 223 0.48 -3.07 7.66
N VAL A 224 1.17 -4.19 7.88
CA VAL A 224 2.40 -4.25 8.68
C VAL A 224 3.50 -4.88 7.84
N THR A 225 4.70 -4.30 7.93
CA THR A 225 5.90 -4.85 7.31
C THR A 225 6.90 -5.19 8.41
N GLY A 226 7.43 -6.39 8.39
CA GLY A 226 8.43 -6.85 9.36
C GLY A 226 9.30 -7.98 8.82
N ASP A 227 10.45 -8.17 9.45
CA ASP A 227 11.44 -9.21 9.11
C ASP A 227 11.74 -10.14 10.29
N GLY A 228 11.45 -9.69 11.51
CA GLY A 228 11.82 -10.37 12.74
C GLY A 228 10.71 -11.25 13.32
N THR A 229 11.14 -12.24 14.10
CA THR A 229 10.24 -13.08 14.92
C THR A 229 9.37 -12.24 15.87
N ASN A 230 9.89 -11.09 16.33
CA ASN A 230 9.20 -10.15 17.20
C ASN A 230 8.01 -9.45 16.53
N ASP A 231 7.96 -9.45 15.21
CA ASP A 231 6.91 -8.82 14.41
C ASP A 231 5.75 -9.80 14.10
N GLY A 232 5.97 -11.10 14.27
CA GLY A 232 5.00 -12.15 13.95
C GLY A 232 3.58 -11.89 14.46
N PRO A 233 3.38 -11.59 15.76
CA PRO A 233 2.05 -11.29 16.30
C PRO A 233 1.37 -10.09 15.63
N ALA A 234 2.12 -9.03 15.31
CA ALA A 234 1.60 -7.84 14.63
C ALA A 234 1.30 -8.12 13.16
N LEU A 235 2.17 -8.86 12.46
CA LEU A 235 1.96 -9.31 11.07
C LEU A 235 0.67 -10.12 10.94
N LYS A 236 0.48 -11.11 11.81
CA LYS A 236 -0.71 -11.96 11.80
C LYS A 236 -2.00 -11.22 12.17
N LYS A 237 -1.91 -10.16 13.00
CA LYS A 237 -3.08 -9.36 13.41
C LYS A 237 -3.46 -8.32 12.37
N ALA A 238 -2.54 -7.86 11.54
CA ALA A 238 -2.78 -6.87 10.49
C ALA A 238 -3.85 -7.35 9.49
N ASP A 239 -4.44 -6.43 8.74
CA ASP A 239 -5.30 -6.80 7.60
C ASP A 239 -4.46 -7.33 6.43
N VAL A 240 -3.20 -6.88 6.31
CA VAL A 240 -2.20 -7.40 5.37
C VAL A 240 -0.82 -7.38 6.03
N GLY A 241 -0.20 -8.54 6.18
CA GLY A 241 1.16 -8.71 6.64
C GLY A 241 2.15 -8.85 5.48
N PHE A 242 3.22 -8.07 5.48
CA PHE A 242 4.32 -8.18 4.51
C PHE A 242 5.60 -8.66 5.22
N ALA A 243 6.16 -9.78 4.80
CA ALA A 243 7.48 -10.22 5.28
C ALA A 243 8.56 -10.02 4.23
N MET A 244 9.78 -9.78 4.69
CA MET A 244 10.96 -9.80 3.84
C MET A 244 11.32 -11.23 3.45
N GLY A 245 11.66 -11.47 2.19
CA GLY A 245 11.91 -12.81 1.66
C GLY A 245 13.33 -13.30 1.92
N ILE A 246 14.32 -12.42 1.82
CA ILE A 246 15.74 -12.73 2.02
C ILE A 246 16.11 -12.57 3.50
N ALA A 247 15.89 -11.39 4.08
CA ALA A 247 16.23 -11.07 5.47
C ALA A 247 15.20 -11.59 6.49
N GLY A 248 13.96 -11.88 6.06
CA GLY A 248 12.88 -12.28 6.96
C GLY A 248 13.09 -13.66 7.57
N THR A 249 12.77 -13.77 8.87
CA THR A 249 12.74 -15.06 9.57
C THR A 249 11.55 -15.91 9.09
N ASP A 250 11.66 -17.23 9.22
CA ASP A 250 10.58 -18.14 8.83
C ASP A 250 9.29 -17.86 9.59
N VAL A 251 9.39 -17.49 10.86
CA VAL A 251 8.23 -17.08 11.68
C VAL A 251 7.54 -15.84 11.10
N ALA A 252 8.29 -14.84 10.63
CA ALA A 252 7.72 -13.65 10.01
C ALA A 252 7.05 -14.00 8.66
N LYS A 253 7.67 -14.89 7.87
CA LYS A 253 7.11 -15.36 6.59
C LYS A 253 5.81 -16.13 6.78
N GLU A 254 5.75 -17.03 7.76
CA GLU A 254 4.54 -17.80 8.08
C GLU A 254 3.42 -16.93 8.66
N ALA A 255 3.76 -15.84 9.36
CA ALA A 255 2.79 -14.92 9.93
C ALA A 255 2.26 -13.89 8.93
N SER A 256 2.84 -13.77 7.74
CA SER A 256 2.51 -12.77 6.73
C SER A 256 1.64 -13.31 5.60
N ASP A 257 0.91 -12.41 4.92
CA ASP A 257 0.08 -12.72 3.76
C ASP A 257 0.87 -12.62 2.45
N ILE A 258 1.90 -11.75 2.43
CA ILE A 258 2.70 -11.46 1.23
C ILE A 258 4.19 -11.48 1.61
N ILE A 259 5.00 -12.18 0.82
CA ILE A 259 6.45 -12.23 0.97
C ILE A 259 7.10 -11.40 -0.14
N LEU A 260 7.92 -10.43 0.25
CA LEU A 260 8.68 -9.58 -0.66
C LEU A 260 10.00 -10.28 -1.01
N THR A 261 10.06 -10.92 -2.15
CA THR A 261 11.22 -11.74 -2.57
C THR A 261 12.49 -10.92 -2.85
N ASP A 262 12.35 -9.63 -3.11
CA ASP A 262 13.43 -8.69 -3.39
C ASP A 262 13.83 -7.82 -2.18
N ASP A 263 13.19 -8.02 -1.02
CA ASP A 263 13.34 -7.20 0.20
C ASP A 263 13.25 -5.67 -0.03
N ASN A 264 12.58 -5.29 -1.11
CA ASN A 264 12.49 -3.89 -1.51
C ASN A 264 11.17 -3.27 -1.06
N PHE A 265 11.25 -2.20 -0.26
CA PHE A 265 10.06 -1.48 0.20
C PHE A 265 9.23 -0.89 -0.96
N SER A 266 9.85 -0.58 -2.10
CA SER A 266 9.13 -0.11 -3.30
C SER A 266 8.15 -1.16 -3.87
N SER A 267 8.39 -2.44 -3.59
CA SER A 267 7.51 -3.53 -4.01
C SER A 267 6.19 -3.54 -3.25
N ILE A 268 6.14 -2.97 -2.03
CA ILE A 268 4.87 -2.71 -1.31
C ILE A 268 4.01 -1.71 -2.09
N VAL A 269 4.62 -0.66 -2.64
CA VAL A 269 3.90 0.32 -3.49
C VAL A 269 3.31 -0.35 -4.71
N LYS A 270 4.06 -1.26 -5.35
CA LYS A 270 3.57 -2.07 -6.47
C LYS A 270 2.42 -2.98 -6.03
N ALA A 271 2.55 -3.66 -4.89
CA ALA A 271 1.49 -4.51 -4.35
C ALA A 271 0.19 -3.73 -4.09
N VAL A 272 0.27 -2.54 -3.51
CA VAL A 272 -0.88 -1.65 -3.31
C VAL A 272 -1.49 -1.23 -4.65
N MET A 273 -0.66 -0.85 -5.63
CA MET A 273 -1.11 -0.45 -6.96
C MET A 273 -1.85 -1.58 -7.67
N TRP A 274 -1.28 -2.78 -7.68
CA TRP A 274 -1.90 -3.96 -8.29
C TRP A 274 -3.14 -4.42 -7.53
N GLY A 275 -3.16 -4.38 -6.19
CA GLY A 275 -4.34 -4.68 -5.39
C GLY A 275 -5.52 -3.74 -5.72
N ARG A 276 -5.25 -2.45 -5.88
CA ARG A 276 -6.26 -1.48 -6.36
C ARG A 276 -6.71 -1.78 -7.78
N ASN A 277 -5.80 -2.23 -8.66
CA ASN A 277 -6.12 -2.60 -10.03
C ASN A 277 -7.05 -3.82 -10.10
N VAL A 278 -6.78 -4.85 -9.30
CA VAL A 278 -7.65 -6.03 -9.21
C VAL A 278 -9.06 -5.63 -8.79
N TYR A 279 -9.19 -4.79 -7.75
CA TYR A 279 -10.50 -4.28 -7.31
C TYR A 279 -11.24 -3.55 -8.43
N ASP A 280 -10.55 -2.64 -9.14
CA ASP A 280 -11.15 -1.89 -10.25
C ASP A 280 -11.51 -2.82 -11.43
N SER A 281 -10.67 -3.81 -11.72
CA SER A 281 -10.95 -4.79 -12.79
C SER A 281 -12.20 -5.62 -12.49
N ILE A 282 -12.36 -6.07 -11.23
CA ILE A 282 -13.58 -6.74 -10.78
C ILE A 282 -14.80 -5.83 -10.93
N ALA A 283 -14.67 -4.56 -10.55
CA ALA A 283 -15.76 -3.59 -10.67
C ALA A 283 -16.13 -3.33 -12.14
N LYS A 284 -15.15 -3.20 -13.06
CA LYS A 284 -15.37 -3.05 -14.50
C LYS A 284 -16.09 -4.25 -15.09
N PHE A 285 -15.63 -5.45 -14.75
CA PHE A 285 -16.26 -6.69 -15.17
C PHE A 285 -17.71 -6.78 -14.67
N LEU A 286 -17.96 -6.50 -13.40
CA LEU A 286 -19.33 -6.52 -12.86
C LEU A 286 -20.24 -5.48 -13.53
N GLN A 287 -19.74 -4.28 -13.83
CA GLN A 287 -20.52 -3.28 -14.56
C GLN A 287 -20.93 -3.81 -15.95
N PHE A 288 -20.01 -4.42 -16.67
CA PHE A 288 -20.26 -5.04 -17.97
C PHE A 288 -21.24 -6.20 -17.87
N GLN A 289 -20.92 -7.21 -17.05
CA GLN A 289 -21.69 -8.44 -16.91
C GLN A 289 -23.14 -8.23 -16.46
N LEU A 290 -23.34 -7.36 -15.46
CA LEU A 290 -24.69 -7.07 -14.97
C LEU A 290 -25.54 -6.37 -16.02
N THR A 291 -24.95 -5.51 -16.86
CA THR A 291 -25.69 -4.90 -17.96
C THR A 291 -26.18 -5.93 -18.94
N VAL A 292 -25.31 -6.84 -19.39
CA VAL A 292 -25.66 -7.93 -20.30
C VAL A 292 -26.78 -8.81 -19.73
N ASN A 293 -26.63 -9.25 -18.48
CA ASN A 293 -27.56 -10.14 -17.82
C ASN A 293 -28.95 -9.48 -17.62
N VAL A 294 -29.00 -8.23 -17.20
CA VAL A 294 -30.26 -7.49 -17.02
C VAL A 294 -31.01 -7.41 -18.35
N VAL A 295 -30.32 -7.05 -19.43
CA VAL A 295 -30.92 -6.95 -20.75
C VAL A 295 -31.40 -8.31 -21.24
N ALA A 296 -30.57 -9.34 -21.14
CA ALA A 296 -30.90 -10.69 -21.60
C ALA A 296 -32.11 -11.28 -20.88
N VAL A 297 -32.19 -11.15 -19.55
CA VAL A 297 -33.32 -11.64 -18.74
C VAL A 297 -34.62 -10.92 -19.11
N ILE A 298 -34.57 -9.58 -19.24
CA ILE A 298 -35.77 -8.80 -19.60
C ILE A 298 -36.22 -9.13 -21.02
N VAL A 299 -35.32 -9.26 -21.98
CA VAL A 299 -35.63 -9.63 -23.37
C VAL A 299 -36.25 -11.04 -23.44
N ALA A 300 -35.66 -12.01 -22.72
CA ALA A 300 -36.21 -13.36 -22.67
C ALA A 300 -37.60 -13.39 -22.02
N PHE A 301 -37.79 -12.68 -20.89
CA PHE A 301 -39.09 -12.64 -20.21
C PHE A 301 -40.19 -11.98 -21.05
N ILE A 302 -39.92 -10.80 -21.62
CA ILE A 302 -40.92 -10.11 -22.46
C ILE A 302 -41.15 -10.87 -23.77
N GLY A 303 -40.10 -11.47 -24.36
CA GLY A 303 -40.25 -12.32 -25.54
C GLY A 303 -41.17 -13.50 -25.27
N ALA A 304 -40.99 -14.20 -24.16
CA ALA A 304 -41.87 -15.31 -23.76
C ALA A 304 -43.32 -14.86 -23.53
N CYS A 305 -43.52 -13.73 -22.86
CA CYS A 305 -44.87 -13.19 -22.57
C CYS A 305 -45.60 -12.64 -23.81
N ALA A 306 -44.87 -11.89 -24.66
CA ALA A 306 -45.49 -11.15 -25.76
C ALA A 306 -45.56 -11.93 -27.07
N ILE A 307 -44.61 -12.85 -27.33
CA ILE A 307 -44.46 -13.53 -28.62
C ILE A 307 -44.60 -15.07 -28.46
N GLN A 308 -44.59 -15.58 -27.24
CA GLN A 308 -44.57 -17.01 -26.90
C GLN A 308 -43.33 -17.75 -27.46
N ASP A 309 -42.26 -16.99 -27.79
CA ASP A 309 -40.96 -17.51 -28.20
C ASP A 309 -39.85 -16.60 -27.63
N SER A 310 -38.62 -17.13 -27.53
CA SER A 310 -37.45 -16.36 -27.12
C SER A 310 -36.73 -15.80 -28.35
N PRO A 311 -36.59 -14.48 -28.48
CA PRO A 311 -35.85 -13.88 -29.59
C PRO A 311 -34.36 -14.19 -29.55
N LEU A 312 -33.84 -14.59 -28.37
CA LEU A 312 -32.47 -15.05 -28.15
C LEU A 312 -32.51 -16.55 -27.83
N LYS A 313 -31.95 -17.38 -28.68
CA LYS A 313 -31.93 -18.83 -28.49
C LYS A 313 -30.84 -19.24 -27.46
N ALA A 314 -31.01 -20.41 -26.83
CA ALA A 314 -30.13 -20.89 -25.78
C ALA A 314 -28.65 -20.98 -26.22
N VAL A 315 -28.36 -21.42 -27.42
CA VAL A 315 -26.99 -21.52 -27.97
C VAL A 315 -26.38 -20.13 -28.14
N GLN A 316 -27.16 -19.14 -28.57
CA GLN A 316 -26.72 -17.74 -28.71
C GLN A 316 -26.39 -17.15 -27.34
N MET A 317 -27.20 -17.40 -26.32
CA MET A 317 -26.94 -16.96 -24.96
C MET A 317 -25.74 -17.67 -24.35
N LEU A 318 -25.51 -18.94 -24.68
CA LEU A 318 -24.30 -19.66 -24.28
C LEU A 318 -23.03 -19.02 -24.88
N TRP A 319 -23.07 -18.64 -26.16
CA TRP A 319 -21.97 -17.91 -26.80
C TRP A 319 -21.66 -16.62 -26.09
N VAL A 320 -22.67 -15.79 -25.79
CA VAL A 320 -22.49 -14.52 -25.11
C VAL A 320 -21.93 -14.72 -23.70
N ASN A 321 -22.59 -15.54 -22.87
CA ASN A 321 -22.26 -15.66 -21.46
C ASN A 321 -21.01 -16.49 -21.21
N LEU A 322 -20.69 -17.50 -22.01
CA LEU A 322 -19.56 -18.37 -21.76
C LEU A 322 -18.29 -17.87 -22.44
N ILE A 323 -18.38 -17.50 -23.72
CA ILE A 323 -17.17 -17.19 -24.50
C ILE A 323 -16.89 -15.69 -24.52
N MET A 324 -17.87 -14.88 -24.94
CA MET A 324 -17.68 -13.44 -25.05
C MET A 324 -17.40 -12.79 -23.67
N ASP A 325 -18.16 -13.15 -22.65
CA ASP A 325 -18.00 -12.56 -21.32
C ASP A 325 -16.69 -12.97 -20.63
N THR A 326 -16.22 -14.21 -20.86
CA THR A 326 -14.90 -14.64 -20.34
C THR A 326 -13.77 -13.92 -21.04
N LEU A 327 -13.83 -13.72 -22.34
CA LEU A 327 -12.83 -12.96 -23.11
C LEU A 327 -12.86 -11.47 -22.72
N ALA A 328 -14.05 -10.88 -22.55
CA ALA A 328 -14.20 -9.50 -22.09
C ALA A 328 -13.65 -9.31 -20.67
N SER A 329 -13.87 -10.27 -19.77
CA SER A 329 -13.29 -10.21 -18.42
C SER A 329 -11.77 -10.20 -18.44
N LEU A 330 -11.16 -11.01 -19.30
CA LEU A 330 -9.70 -11.03 -19.50
C LEU A 330 -9.22 -9.69 -20.09
N ALA A 331 -9.90 -9.16 -21.09
CA ALA A 331 -9.55 -7.87 -21.69
C ALA A 331 -9.61 -6.71 -20.69
N LEU A 332 -10.67 -6.64 -19.86
CA LEU A 332 -10.82 -5.62 -18.83
C LEU A 332 -9.82 -5.77 -17.68
N ALA A 333 -9.35 -6.99 -17.38
CA ALA A 333 -8.36 -7.25 -16.33
C ALA A 333 -6.93 -6.86 -16.70
N THR A 334 -6.61 -6.78 -18.00
CA THR A 334 -5.24 -6.52 -18.48
C THR A 334 -4.88 -5.04 -18.54
N GLU A 335 -5.77 -4.14 -18.15
CA GLU A 335 -5.48 -2.69 -18.16
C GLU A 335 -4.44 -2.31 -17.11
N MET A 336 -3.41 -1.53 -17.54
CA MET A 336 -2.30 -1.14 -16.68
C MET A 336 -2.71 -0.09 -15.65
N PRO A 337 -2.27 -0.22 -14.39
CA PRO A 337 -2.64 0.66 -13.29
C PRO A 337 -1.83 1.97 -13.26
N THR A 338 -2.04 2.89 -14.19
CA THR A 338 -1.21 4.10 -14.32
C THR A 338 -1.52 5.19 -13.30
N THR A 339 -2.78 5.35 -12.87
CA THR A 339 -3.24 6.48 -12.03
C THR A 339 -3.76 6.08 -10.64
N LEU A 340 -3.68 4.79 -10.29
CA LEU A 340 -4.34 4.26 -9.08
C LEU A 340 -3.72 4.72 -7.77
N LEU A 341 -2.46 5.16 -7.78
CA LEU A 341 -1.78 5.72 -6.61
C LEU A 341 -2.10 7.19 -6.35
N GLN A 342 -2.86 7.86 -7.23
CA GLN A 342 -3.22 9.27 -7.07
C GLN A 342 -4.53 9.48 -6.30
N ARG A 343 -5.21 8.41 -5.90
CA ARG A 343 -6.48 8.46 -5.18
C ARG A 343 -6.34 7.99 -3.74
N LYS A 344 -7.23 8.49 -2.86
CA LYS A 344 -7.35 7.98 -1.48
C LYS A 344 -7.83 6.53 -1.47
N PRO A 345 -7.43 5.75 -0.45
CA PRO A 345 -7.92 4.38 -0.30
C PRO A 345 -9.43 4.37 -0.03
N TYR A 346 -10.08 3.30 -0.46
CA TYR A 346 -11.47 3.04 -0.12
C TYR A 346 -11.55 2.37 1.26
N GLY A 347 -12.56 2.72 2.05
CA GLY A 347 -12.85 2.01 3.29
C GLY A 347 -13.24 0.54 3.01
N ARG A 348 -12.98 -0.36 3.96
CA ARG A 348 -13.27 -1.79 3.84
C ARG A 348 -14.75 -2.12 3.58
N THR A 349 -15.65 -1.24 4.01
CA THR A 349 -17.10 -1.41 3.90
C THR A 349 -17.70 -0.79 2.64
N LYS A 350 -16.86 -0.28 1.71
CA LYS A 350 -17.37 0.31 0.48
C LYS A 350 -18.12 -0.72 -0.35
N PRO A 351 -19.34 -0.40 -0.85
CA PRO A 351 -20.05 -1.29 -1.74
C PRO A 351 -19.30 -1.47 -3.06
N LEU A 352 -19.21 -2.71 -3.54
CA LEU A 352 -18.52 -3.05 -4.78
C LEU A 352 -19.19 -2.40 -6.00
N ILE A 353 -20.52 -2.35 -6.00
CA ILE A 353 -21.30 -1.65 -7.03
C ILE A 353 -21.61 -0.24 -6.54
N SER A 354 -20.86 0.73 -7.08
CA SER A 354 -21.05 2.15 -6.75
C SER A 354 -22.30 2.71 -7.40
N ARG A 355 -22.78 3.88 -6.93
CA ARG A 355 -23.91 4.60 -7.56
C ARG A 355 -23.61 4.97 -9.02
N THR A 356 -22.37 5.32 -9.33
CA THR A 356 -21.95 5.60 -10.71
C THR A 356 -22.07 4.36 -11.58
N MET A 357 -21.63 3.20 -11.09
CA MET A 357 -21.78 1.94 -11.80
C MET A 357 -23.25 1.58 -12.01
N MET A 358 -24.09 1.70 -10.97
CA MET A 358 -25.53 1.41 -11.09
C MET A 358 -26.20 2.33 -12.12
N LYS A 359 -25.83 3.63 -12.14
CA LYS A 359 -26.28 4.56 -13.18
C LYS A 359 -25.90 4.08 -14.58
N ASN A 360 -24.65 3.66 -14.76
CA ASN A 360 -24.16 3.20 -16.05
C ASN A 360 -24.88 1.91 -16.48
N ILE A 361 -25.04 0.94 -15.57
CA ILE A 361 -25.76 -0.33 -15.84
C ILE A 361 -27.19 -0.05 -16.29
N LEU A 362 -27.95 0.72 -15.50
CA LEU A 362 -29.34 1.04 -15.82
C LEU A 362 -29.47 1.90 -17.09
N GLY A 363 -28.58 2.89 -17.25
CA GLY A 363 -28.57 3.74 -18.42
C GLY A 363 -28.33 2.94 -19.71
N GLN A 364 -27.33 2.05 -19.72
CA GLN A 364 -27.05 1.20 -20.87
C GLN A 364 -28.16 0.16 -21.10
N ALA A 365 -28.71 -0.43 -20.03
CA ALA A 365 -29.81 -1.39 -20.15
C ALA A 365 -31.04 -0.73 -20.79
N ILE A 366 -31.41 0.49 -20.43
CA ILE A 366 -32.55 1.21 -21.04
C ILE A 366 -32.33 1.39 -22.55
N TYR A 367 -31.14 1.81 -22.97
CA TYR A 367 -30.84 1.99 -24.39
C TYR A 367 -30.92 0.66 -25.15
N GLN A 368 -30.28 -0.38 -24.65
CA GLN A 368 -30.23 -1.69 -25.29
C GLN A 368 -31.63 -2.31 -25.39
N LEU A 369 -32.42 -2.24 -24.33
CA LEU A 369 -33.81 -2.71 -24.33
C LEU A 369 -34.69 -1.94 -25.32
N PHE A 370 -34.54 -0.61 -25.38
CA PHE A 370 -35.28 0.21 -26.32
C PHE A 370 -35.00 -0.19 -27.76
N ILE A 371 -33.74 -0.38 -28.14
CA ILE A 371 -33.36 -0.80 -29.51
C ILE A 371 -33.84 -2.22 -29.78
N ILE A 372 -33.62 -3.17 -28.86
CA ILE A 372 -34.03 -4.58 -29.07
C ILE A 372 -35.53 -4.69 -29.20
N PHE A 373 -36.31 -4.02 -28.36
CA PHE A 373 -37.78 -4.06 -28.49
C PHE A 373 -38.28 -3.30 -29.72
N SER A 374 -37.65 -2.23 -30.13
CA SER A 374 -37.95 -1.56 -31.40
C SER A 374 -37.73 -2.50 -32.59
N LEU A 375 -36.61 -3.23 -32.61
CA LEU A 375 -36.36 -4.22 -33.64
C LEU A 375 -37.30 -5.40 -33.55
N LEU A 376 -37.68 -5.85 -32.35
CA LEU A 376 -38.57 -6.99 -32.15
C LEU A 376 -40.00 -6.72 -32.62
N PHE A 377 -40.52 -5.50 -32.39
CA PHE A 377 -41.93 -5.17 -32.69
C PHE A 377 -42.12 -4.44 -34.02
N VAL A 378 -41.13 -3.66 -34.46
CA VAL A 378 -41.22 -2.80 -35.65
C VAL A 378 -40.15 -3.12 -36.70
N GLY A 379 -39.09 -3.86 -36.32
CA GLY A 379 -37.92 -4.13 -37.18
C GLY A 379 -38.23 -4.87 -38.47
N ASP A 380 -39.21 -5.74 -38.46
CA ASP A 380 -39.68 -6.45 -39.67
C ASP A 380 -40.19 -5.47 -40.75
N ARG A 381 -40.93 -4.44 -40.36
CA ARG A 381 -41.42 -3.39 -41.25
C ARG A 381 -40.34 -2.39 -41.65
N LEU A 382 -39.50 -2.01 -40.69
CA LEU A 382 -38.44 -1.00 -40.91
C LEU A 382 -37.37 -1.50 -41.89
N LEU A 383 -37.00 -2.77 -41.78
CA LEU A 383 -35.97 -3.39 -42.61
C LEU A 383 -36.53 -4.18 -43.78
N ASN A 384 -37.84 -4.18 -43.94
CA ASN A 384 -38.57 -4.89 -45.00
C ASN A 384 -38.17 -6.37 -45.13
N ILE A 385 -38.17 -7.09 -44.00
CA ILE A 385 -37.76 -8.50 -43.87
C ILE A 385 -38.92 -9.34 -43.35
N PRO A 386 -38.94 -10.66 -43.63
CA PRO A 386 -39.94 -11.56 -43.08
C PRO A 386 -39.93 -11.58 -41.57
N SER A 387 -41.11 -11.45 -40.96
CA SER A 387 -41.21 -11.50 -39.50
C SER A 387 -40.86 -12.87 -38.97
N GLY A 388 -39.99 -12.94 -37.93
CA GLY A 388 -39.69 -14.16 -37.20
C GLY A 388 -40.72 -14.52 -36.14
N ARG A 389 -41.75 -13.66 -35.93
CA ARG A 389 -42.78 -13.87 -34.90
C ARG A 389 -43.83 -14.86 -35.38
N GLY A 390 -44.27 -15.75 -34.46
CA GLY A 390 -45.34 -16.71 -34.74
C GLY A 390 -44.96 -17.88 -35.65
N GLN A 391 -43.67 -18.14 -35.84
CA GLN A 391 -43.16 -19.29 -36.55
C GLN A 391 -43.30 -20.58 -35.71
N PRO A 392 -43.61 -21.75 -36.31
CA PRO A 392 -43.66 -23.02 -35.57
C PRO A 392 -42.31 -23.35 -34.92
N LEU A 393 -42.35 -24.03 -33.77
CA LEU A 393 -41.15 -24.55 -33.11
C LEU A 393 -40.40 -25.51 -34.06
N GLY A 394 -39.11 -25.22 -34.31
CA GLY A 394 -38.25 -26.00 -35.21
C GLY A 394 -38.19 -25.46 -36.65
N SER A 395 -38.81 -24.31 -36.97
CA SER A 395 -38.64 -23.63 -38.25
C SER A 395 -37.21 -23.18 -38.51
N GLU A 396 -36.86 -22.93 -39.77
CA GLU A 396 -35.54 -22.40 -40.15
C GLU A 396 -35.25 -21.05 -39.48
N PRO A 397 -33.97 -20.76 -39.19
CA PRO A 397 -33.57 -19.49 -38.59
C PRO A 397 -34.01 -18.30 -39.46
N THR A 398 -34.62 -17.29 -38.84
CA THR A 398 -35.09 -16.08 -39.53
C THR A 398 -34.06 -14.97 -39.48
N GLN A 399 -33.96 -14.16 -40.54
CA GLN A 399 -33.12 -12.97 -40.55
C GLN A 399 -33.52 -11.97 -39.44
N HIS A 400 -34.81 -11.87 -39.12
CA HIS A 400 -35.33 -10.99 -38.08
C HIS A 400 -34.70 -11.25 -36.70
N PHE A 401 -34.76 -12.51 -36.22
CA PHE A 401 -34.14 -12.86 -34.94
C PHE A 401 -32.60 -12.84 -34.99
N THR A 402 -32.02 -13.12 -36.16
CA THR A 402 -30.56 -12.99 -36.34
C THR A 402 -30.09 -11.54 -36.23
N ILE A 403 -30.83 -10.57 -36.76
CA ILE A 403 -30.54 -9.15 -36.61
C ILE A 403 -30.64 -8.72 -35.15
N ILE A 404 -31.68 -9.19 -34.42
CA ILE A 404 -31.83 -8.88 -32.99
C ILE A 404 -30.63 -9.40 -32.19
N PHE A 405 -30.25 -10.66 -32.42
CA PHE A 405 -29.09 -11.28 -31.78
C PHE A 405 -27.80 -10.54 -32.12
N ASN A 406 -27.56 -10.28 -33.43
CA ASN A 406 -26.34 -9.58 -33.85
C ASN A 406 -26.26 -8.14 -33.31
N THR A 407 -27.41 -7.43 -33.30
CA THR A 407 -27.47 -6.08 -32.69
C THR A 407 -27.16 -6.11 -31.19
N PHE A 408 -27.71 -7.10 -30.48
CA PHE A 408 -27.42 -7.29 -29.06
C PHE A 408 -25.93 -7.52 -28.81
N VAL A 409 -25.29 -8.41 -29.58
CA VAL A 409 -23.85 -8.67 -29.46
C VAL A 409 -23.01 -7.43 -29.81
N MET A 410 -23.36 -6.70 -30.89
CA MET A 410 -22.68 -5.47 -31.27
C MET A 410 -22.79 -4.39 -30.17
N MET A 411 -23.99 -4.17 -29.64
CA MET A 411 -24.19 -3.23 -28.54
C MET A 411 -23.38 -3.64 -27.29
N THR A 412 -23.29 -4.93 -26.99
CA THR A 412 -22.51 -5.44 -25.87
C THR A 412 -21.02 -5.24 -26.12
N LEU A 413 -20.51 -5.51 -27.31
CA LEU A 413 -19.12 -5.34 -27.69
C LEU A 413 -18.68 -3.87 -27.60
N PHE A 414 -19.51 -2.91 -28.05
CA PHE A 414 -19.22 -1.49 -27.88
C PHE A 414 -19.39 -1.04 -26.42
N ASN A 415 -20.29 -1.65 -25.65
CA ASN A 415 -20.43 -1.36 -24.23
C ASN A 415 -19.23 -1.83 -23.39
N GLU A 416 -18.48 -2.83 -23.84
CA GLU A 416 -17.22 -3.24 -23.25
C GLU A 416 -16.21 -2.07 -23.20
N ILE A 417 -16.14 -1.25 -24.25
CA ILE A 417 -15.31 -0.03 -24.28
C ILE A 417 -15.79 0.97 -23.22
N ASN A 418 -17.09 1.17 -23.05
CA ASN A 418 -17.65 2.04 -22.01
C ASN A 418 -17.36 1.50 -20.60
N ALA A 419 -17.39 0.19 -20.40
CA ALA A 419 -17.19 -0.47 -19.11
C ALA A 419 -15.77 -0.31 -18.56
N ARG A 420 -14.80 0.04 -19.39
CA ARG A 420 -13.43 0.37 -18.95
C ARG A 420 -13.38 1.53 -17.96
N LYS A 421 -14.34 2.44 -18.00
CA LYS A 421 -14.36 3.67 -17.19
C LYS A 421 -15.50 3.62 -16.16
N ILE A 422 -15.16 3.27 -14.90
CA ILE A 422 -16.12 3.11 -13.80
C ILE A 422 -16.31 4.36 -12.95
N HIS A 423 -15.40 5.35 -13.04
CA HIS A 423 -15.41 6.55 -12.21
C HIS A 423 -16.03 7.79 -12.89
N GLY A 424 -16.80 7.60 -13.97
CA GLY A 424 -17.45 8.71 -14.67
C GLY A 424 -16.51 9.52 -15.57
N GLN A 425 -15.37 8.96 -15.94
CA GLN A 425 -14.46 9.60 -16.90
C GLN A 425 -15.12 9.67 -18.28
N ARG A 426 -15.01 10.83 -18.96
CA ARG A 426 -15.64 11.03 -20.27
C ARG A 426 -14.89 10.39 -21.42
N ASN A 427 -13.56 10.43 -21.36
CA ASN A 427 -12.74 9.87 -22.45
C ASN A 427 -12.61 8.34 -22.31
N VAL A 428 -13.50 7.61 -23.00
CA VAL A 428 -13.52 6.15 -23.00
C VAL A 428 -12.41 5.53 -23.86
N PHE A 429 -11.84 6.30 -24.81
CA PHE A 429 -10.79 5.84 -25.73
C PHE A 429 -9.38 5.97 -25.13
N GLU A 430 -9.22 6.69 -24.04
CA GLU A 430 -7.93 6.84 -23.37
C GLU A 430 -7.35 5.47 -22.97
N GLY A 431 -6.13 5.18 -23.38
CA GLY A 431 -5.46 3.92 -23.12
C GLY A 431 -5.97 2.71 -23.90
N LEU A 432 -6.91 2.87 -24.83
CA LEU A 432 -7.43 1.77 -25.66
C LEU A 432 -6.35 1.16 -26.54
N PHE A 433 -5.61 2.00 -27.24
CA PHE A 433 -4.59 1.57 -28.21
C PHE A 433 -3.25 1.20 -27.54
N THR A 434 -3.07 1.50 -26.27
CA THR A 434 -1.87 1.10 -25.50
C THR A 434 -1.96 -0.31 -24.92
N ASN A 435 -3.14 -0.93 -24.94
CA ASN A 435 -3.36 -2.29 -24.46
C ASN A 435 -3.58 -3.26 -25.64
N PRO A 436 -2.53 -3.94 -26.14
CA PRO A 436 -2.64 -4.84 -27.29
C PRO A 436 -3.55 -6.03 -27.01
N ILE A 437 -3.64 -6.51 -25.76
CA ILE A 437 -4.47 -7.65 -25.39
C ILE A 437 -5.95 -7.27 -25.51
N PHE A 438 -6.34 -6.08 -25.04
CA PHE A 438 -7.72 -5.62 -25.12
C PHE A 438 -8.22 -5.54 -26.56
N TYR A 439 -7.53 -4.81 -27.43
CA TYR A 439 -8.02 -4.66 -28.80
C TYR A 439 -7.92 -5.96 -29.62
N SER A 440 -6.94 -6.84 -29.32
CA SER A 440 -6.86 -8.16 -29.98
C SER A 440 -8.05 -9.04 -29.62
N ILE A 441 -8.46 -9.06 -28.35
CA ILE A 441 -9.66 -9.78 -27.89
C ILE A 441 -10.92 -9.17 -28.52
N TRP A 442 -11.04 -7.85 -28.50
CA TRP A 442 -12.18 -7.14 -29.06
C TRP A 442 -12.36 -7.43 -30.56
N ILE A 443 -11.28 -7.33 -31.36
CA ILE A 443 -11.29 -7.68 -32.78
C ILE A 443 -11.57 -9.16 -32.99
N GLY A 444 -10.93 -10.04 -32.21
CA GLY A 444 -11.14 -11.49 -32.29
C GLY A 444 -12.60 -11.88 -32.03
N THR A 445 -13.24 -11.27 -31.04
CA THR A 445 -14.66 -11.47 -30.73
C THR A 445 -15.55 -10.95 -31.86
N ALA A 446 -15.24 -9.77 -32.42
CA ALA A 446 -15.98 -9.22 -33.54
C ALA A 446 -15.91 -10.14 -34.80
N LEU A 447 -14.70 -10.64 -35.12
CA LEU A 447 -14.48 -11.56 -36.24
C LEU A 447 -15.21 -12.90 -36.01
N SER A 448 -15.16 -13.45 -34.80
CA SER A 448 -15.88 -14.67 -34.43
C SER A 448 -17.39 -14.47 -34.59
N GLN A 449 -17.92 -13.29 -34.23
CA GLN A 449 -19.33 -12.97 -34.42
C GLN A 449 -19.72 -12.95 -35.92
N VAL A 450 -18.88 -12.39 -36.78
CA VAL A 450 -19.11 -12.42 -38.23
C VAL A 450 -19.17 -13.85 -38.74
N ILE A 451 -18.25 -14.71 -38.30
CA ILE A 451 -18.24 -16.14 -38.70
C ILE A 451 -19.52 -16.84 -38.23
N ILE A 452 -19.93 -16.63 -36.97
CA ILE A 452 -21.15 -17.25 -36.42
C ILE A 452 -22.39 -16.82 -37.18
N ILE A 453 -22.54 -15.54 -37.49
CA ILE A 453 -23.73 -15.04 -38.20
C ILE A 453 -23.78 -15.53 -39.63
N GLN A 454 -22.66 -15.57 -40.36
CA GLN A 454 -22.65 -15.94 -41.77
C GLN A 454 -22.60 -17.44 -42.00
N PHE A 455 -21.96 -18.21 -41.15
CA PHE A 455 -21.73 -19.65 -41.34
C PHE A 455 -22.36 -20.53 -40.26
N GLY A 456 -22.91 -19.94 -39.18
CA GLY A 456 -23.44 -20.70 -38.04
C GLY A 456 -24.71 -21.50 -38.33
N GLY A 457 -25.56 -21.04 -39.28
CA GLY A 457 -26.75 -21.74 -39.74
C GLY A 457 -27.63 -22.33 -38.62
N MET A 458 -28.00 -23.59 -38.78
CA MET A 458 -28.84 -24.30 -37.80
C MET A 458 -28.15 -24.46 -36.42
N ALA A 459 -26.81 -24.58 -36.36
CA ALA A 459 -26.08 -24.80 -35.12
C ALA A 459 -26.23 -23.62 -34.16
N PHE A 460 -26.18 -22.39 -34.66
CA PHE A 460 -26.35 -21.15 -33.87
C PHE A 460 -27.73 -20.52 -34.08
N SER A 461 -28.62 -21.17 -34.82
CA SER A 461 -29.93 -20.62 -35.18
C SER A 461 -29.82 -19.24 -35.82
N THR A 462 -28.92 -19.08 -36.80
CA THR A 462 -28.63 -17.82 -37.50
C THR A 462 -28.88 -17.97 -38.99
N ALA A 463 -29.41 -16.91 -39.62
CA ALA A 463 -29.53 -16.76 -41.06
C ALA A 463 -28.51 -15.68 -41.51
N GLY A 464 -27.82 -15.90 -42.65
CA GLY A 464 -26.87 -14.94 -43.20
C GLY A 464 -27.49 -13.56 -43.38
N LEU A 465 -26.74 -12.50 -43.00
CA LEU A 465 -27.17 -11.11 -43.07
C LEU A 465 -26.55 -10.41 -44.28
N SER A 466 -27.32 -9.49 -44.90
CA SER A 466 -26.82 -8.59 -45.95
C SER A 466 -25.92 -7.50 -45.36
N ILE A 467 -25.13 -6.82 -46.20
CA ILE A 467 -24.25 -5.75 -45.80
C ILE A 467 -25.04 -4.60 -45.17
N ASP A 468 -26.21 -4.26 -45.71
CA ASP A 468 -27.07 -3.20 -45.16
C ASP A 468 -27.54 -3.52 -43.74
N GLN A 469 -27.90 -4.79 -43.50
CA GLN A 469 -28.32 -5.28 -42.18
C GLN A 469 -27.16 -5.25 -41.18
N TRP A 470 -25.93 -5.56 -41.62
CA TRP A 470 -24.72 -5.39 -40.80
C TRP A 470 -24.44 -3.95 -40.44
N LEU A 471 -24.62 -3.02 -41.40
CA LEU A 471 -24.45 -1.59 -41.13
C LEU A 471 -25.44 -1.08 -40.10
N TRP A 472 -26.69 -1.53 -40.13
CA TRP A 472 -27.68 -1.21 -39.09
C TRP A 472 -27.26 -1.74 -37.70
N CYS A 473 -26.81 -3.00 -37.63
CA CYS A 473 -26.30 -3.56 -36.36
C CYS A 473 -25.12 -2.79 -35.83
N LEU A 474 -24.19 -2.40 -36.69
CA LEU A 474 -23.01 -1.60 -36.33
C LEU A 474 -23.40 -0.18 -35.88
N PHE A 475 -24.38 0.44 -36.55
CA PHE A 475 -24.90 1.75 -36.18
C PHE A 475 -25.53 1.73 -34.77
N PHE A 476 -26.36 0.75 -34.46
CA PHE A 476 -26.90 0.62 -33.10
C PHE A 476 -25.84 0.26 -32.08
N GLY A 477 -24.86 -0.54 -32.44
CA GLY A 477 -23.69 -0.81 -31.59
C GLY A 477 -22.90 0.46 -31.26
N ALA A 478 -22.52 1.24 -32.29
CA ALA A 478 -21.79 2.51 -32.11
C ALA A 478 -22.62 3.54 -31.31
N GLY A 479 -23.95 3.53 -31.48
CA GLY A 479 -24.87 4.36 -30.70
C GLY A 479 -24.74 4.15 -29.19
N THR A 480 -24.32 2.96 -28.74
CA THR A 480 -24.01 2.66 -27.33
C THR A 480 -22.91 3.56 -26.75
N LEU A 481 -21.91 3.92 -27.56
CA LEU A 481 -20.83 4.83 -27.14
C LEU A 481 -21.37 6.25 -26.94
N VAL A 482 -22.17 6.75 -27.88
CA VAL A 482 -22.78 8.08 -27.80
C VAL A 482 -23.72 8.16 -26.59
N TRP A 483 -24.57 7.13 -26.43
CA TRP A 483 -25.46 7.03 -25.28
C TRP A 483 -24.69 6.99 -23.95
N GLY A 484 -23.57 6.28 -23.90
CA GLY A 484 -22.66 6.25 -22.75
C GLY A 484 -22.20 7.64 -22.34
N GLN A 485 -21.89 8.52 -23.31
CA GLN A 485 -21.52 9.91 -23.01
C GLN A 485 -22.69 10.71 -22.41
N LEU A 486 -23.91 10.49 -22.91
CA LEU A 486 -25.11 11.11 -22.34
C LEU A 486 -25.36 10.66 -20.90
N VAL A 487 -25.27 9.35 -20.64
CA VAL A 487 -25.40 8.78 -19.29
C VAL A 487 -24.33 9.34 -18.34
N THR A 488 -23.09 9.49 -18.81
CA THR A 488 -21.99 10.04 -18.01
C THR A 488 -22.24 11.51 -17.66
N THR A 489 -22.92 12.28 -18.51
CA THR A 489 -23.24 13.69 -18.26
C THR A 489 -24.25 13.88 -17.11
N VAL A 490 -25.08 12.88 -16.82
CA VAL A 490 -26.03 12.95 -15.68
C VAL A 490 -25.26 12.93 -14.36
N PRO A 491 -25.36 13.98 -13.51
CA PRO A 491 -24.62 14.04 -12.26
C PRO A 491 -25.12 12.99 -11.27
N THR A 492 -24.21 12.20 -10.74
CA THR A 492 -24.47 11.09 -9.79
C THR A 492 -25.13 11.57 -8.49
N ARG A 493 -24.95 12.85 -8.13
CA ARG A 493 -25.59 13.46 -6.93
C ARG A 493 -27.12 13.40 -6.96
N LYS A 494 -27.75 13.37 -8.15
CA LYS A 494 -29.19 13.27 -8.31
C LYS A 494 -29.73 11.84 -8.07
N ILE A 495 -28.87 10.85 -7.99
CA ILE A 495 -29.24 9.45 -7.82
C ILE A 495 -29.39 9.13 -6.33
N PRO A 496 -30.50 8.46 -5.91
CA PRO A 496 -30.70 8.09 -4.51
C PRO A 496 -29.56 7.23 -3.95
N LYS A 497 -29.15 7.54 -2.71
CA LYS A 497 -28.09 6.79 -2.01
C LYS A 497 -28.41 5.28 -1.85
N LYS A 498 -29.68 4.90 -1.90
CA LYS A 498 -30.16 3.51 -1.78
C LYS A 498 -29.85 2.63 -3.01
N LEU A 499 -29.46 3.22 -4.14
CA LEU A 499 -29.17 2.51 -5.39
C LEU A 499 -27.73 1.95 -5.48
N SER A 500 -26.89 2.11 -4.44
CA SER A 500 -25.65 1.36 -4.35
C SER A 500 -25.91 -0.02 -3.75
N TRP A 501 -25.31 -1.06 -4.31
CA TRP A 501 -25.50 -2.41 -3.82
C TRP A 501 -24.30 -2.86 -2.99
N GLY A 502 -24.52 -3.14 -1.70
CA GLY A 502 -23.51 -3.57 -0.73
C GLY A 502 -23.70 -2.88 0.63
N ARG A 503 -23.06 -3.42 1.67
CA ARG A 503 -23.01 -2.80 3.00
C ARG A 503 -21.88 -1.79 3.03
N GLY A 504 -22.17 -0.50 3.19
CA GLY A 504 -21.17 0.55 3.33
C GLY A 504 -21.73 1.94 3.03
N GLN A 505 -20.99 2.96 3.42
CA GLN A 505 -21.36 4.33 3.08
C GLN A 505 -21.13 4.61 1.59
N PRO A 506 -22.01 5.39 0.93
CA PRO A 506 -21.84 5.73 -0.47
C PRO A 506 -20.59 6.56 -0.70
N ASP A 507 -19.93 6.33 -1.84
CA ASP A 507 -18.74 7.03 -2.28
C ASP A 507 -18.81 8.55 -2.07
N PRO A 508 -17.76 9.18 -1.53
CA PRO A 508 -17.51 10.58 -1.80
C PRO A 508 -17.15 10.72 -3.29
N GLU A 509 -18.02 11.35 -4.05
CA GLU A 509 -17.89 11.53 -5.51
C GLU A 509 -16.70 12.39 -5.95
N ASN A 510 -16.04 13.04 -5.02
CA ASN A 510 -14.83 13.82 -5.26
C ASN A 510 -13.70 13.20 -4.43
N ILE A 511 -12.90 12.39 -5.07
CA ILE A 511 -11.58 12.07 -4.58
C ILE A 511 -10.74 13.34 -4.74
N GLN A 512 -10.87 14.25 -3.79
CA GLN A 512 -9.92 15.35 -3.70
C GLN A 512 -8.57 14.77 -3.28
N PRO A 513 -7.46 15.21 -3.88
CA PRO A 513 -6.13 14.96 -3.33
C PRO A 513 -6.15 15.35 -1.84
N GLY A 514 -5.44 14.58 -1.01
CA GLY A 514 -5.37 14.87 0.42
C GLY A 514 -4.98 16.33 0.67
N PRO A 515 -5.41 16.95 1.79
CA PRO A 515 -5.12 18.35 2.10
C PRO A 515 -3.62 18.69 2.18
N ASP A 516 -2.76 17.69 2.25
CA ASP A 516 -1.30 17.82 2.29
C ASP A 516 -0.62 17.59 0.93
N TYR A 517 -1.37 17.59 -0.17
CA TYR A 517 -0.79 17.46 -1.48
C TYR A 517 -0.32 18.83 -1.98
N ASP A 518 0.94 19.13 -1.70
CA ASP A 518 1.62 20.27 -2.28
C ASP A 518 2.02 19.91 -3.72
N SER A 519 1.21 20.41 -4.68
CA SER A 519 1.47 20.21 -6.11
C SER A 519 2.81 20.81 -6.58
N ASP A 520 3.46 21.59 -5.73
CA ASP A 520 4.76 22.20 -6.00
C ASP A 520 5.95 21.24 -5.75
N LEU A 521 5.75 20.15 -5.02
CA LEU A 521 6.79 19.14 -4.81
C LEU A 521 7.07 18.25 -6.04
N ASP A 522 6.18 18.19 -7.01
CA ASP A 522 6.38 17.44 -8.25
C ASP A 522 7.07 18.26 -9.36
N LYS A 523 7.18 19.55 -9.19
CA LYS A 523 7.99 20.38 -10.08
C LYS A 523 9.44 20.21 -9.67
N LYS A 524 10.22 19.40 -10.43
CA LYS A 524 11.68 19.44 -10.34
C LYS A 524 12.07 20.91 -10.34
N PRO A 525 12.75 21.42 -9.29
CA PRO A 525 13.12 22.82 -9.23
C PRO A 525 13.88 23.14 -10.50
N ARG A 526 13.42 24.13 -11.26
CA ARG A 526 14.12 24.59 -12.47
C ARG A 526 15.53 25.00 -12.07
N ALA A 527 16.50 24.77 -12.94
CA ALA A 527 17.91 25.05 -12.66
C ALA A 527 18.15 26.44 -12.05
N GLY A 528 17.33 27.44 -12.42
CA GLY A 528 17.33 28.78 -11.82
C GLY A 528 16.84 28.83 -10.37
N GLN A 529 15.90 27.99 -9.95
CA GLN A 529 15.43 27.91 -8.56
C GLN A 529 16.49 27.29 -7.64
N ILE A 530 17.22 26.29 -8.14
CA ILE A 530 18.34 25.68 -7.38
C ILE A 530 19.46 26.69 -7.20
N LEU A 531 19.76 27.49 -8.22
CA LEU A 531 20.74 28.59 -8.13
C LEU A 531 20.28 29.69 -7.17
N TRP A 532 19.00 30.02 -7.14
CA TRP A 532 18.42 31.03 -6.26
C TRP A 532 18.45 30.57 -4.80
N ILE A 533 18.04 29.32 -4.52
CA ILE A 533 18.10 28.73 -3.16
C ILE A 533 19.56 28.65 -2.68
N ARG A 534 20.50 28.23 -3.52
CA ARG A 534 21.93 28.23 -3.20
C ARG A 534 22.48 29.65 -3.00
N GLY A 535 22.00 30.63 -3.76
CA GLY A 535 22.33 32.05 -3.60
C GLY A 535 21.82 32.63 -2.28
N LEU A 536 20.56 32.35 -1.91
CA LEU A 536 19.96 32.75 -0.65
C LEU A 536 20.64 32.09 0.55
N THR A 537 20.96 30.82 0.49
CA THR A 537 21.67 30.10 1.54
C THR A 537 23.10 30.68 1.72
N ARG A 538 23.77 31.08 0.63
CA ARG A 538 25.07 31.74 0.68
C ARG A 538 25.01 33.15 1.27
N LEU A 539 23.97 33.93 0.95
CA LEU A 539 23.73 35.25 1.54
C LEU A 539 23.41 35.15 3.05
N GLN A 540 22.61 34.18 3.46
CA GLN A 540 22.30 33.91 4.86
C GLN A 540 23.51 33.46 5.68
N THR A 541 24.54 32.88 5.06
CA THR A 541 25.78 32.47 5.71
C THR A 541 26.87 33.58 5.69
N GLN A 542 26.73 34.60 4.82
CA GLN A 542 27.70 35.73 4.74
C GLN A 542 27.29 36.98 5.55
N ASP A 543 25.97 37.23 5.65
CA ASP A 543 25.48 38.38 6.42
C ASP A 543 25.01 37.86 7.78
N GLY A 544 25.88 37.87 8.78
CA GLY A 544 25.61 37.52 10.17
C GLY A 544 24.49 38.36 10.81
N VAL A 545 23.27 38.32 10.25
CA VAL A 545 22.06 38.93 10.79
C VAL A 545 21.32 37.91 11.64
N GLU A 546 21.48 38.09 12.97
CA GLU A 546 20.65 37.45 14.00
C GLU A 546 19.16 37.74 13.75
N TRP A 547 18.41 36.74 13.29
CA TRP A 547 16.96 36.68 13.50
C TRP A 547 16.67 35.56 14.49
N GLY A 548 16.02 35.93 15.57
CA GLY A 548 15.76 35.21 16.79
C GLY A 548 15.57 33.70 16.64
N GLU A 549 16.29 33.00 17.44
CA GLU A 549 16.46 31.58 17.69
C GLU A 549 15.38 30.62 17.16
N PRO A 550 15.92 29.56 16.54
CA PRO A 550 15.88 28.25 17.21
C PRO A 550 17.31 27.68 17.39
N ARG A 551 17.79 27.74 18.63
CA ARG A 551 19.13 27.31 19.09
C ARG A 551 19.37 25.80 19.05
N VAL A 552 18.95 25.05 18.08
CA VAL A 552 19.15 23.58 18.07
C VAL A 552 19.86 23.07 16.82
N VAL A 553 20.05 23.88 15.77
CA VAL A 553 20.58 23.37 14.48
C VAL A 553 22.05 23.66 14.22
N GLU A 554 22.68 24.59 14.96
CA GLU A 554 24.05 25.07 14.62
C GLU A 554 25.22 24.32 15.26
N ARG A 555 25.04 23.18 15.93
CA ARG A 555 26.17 22.44 16.53
C ARG A 555 26.41 21.03 16.01
N CYS A 556 25.99 20.71 14.82
CA CYS A 556 26.27 19.40 14.22
C CYS A 556 27.08 19.46 12.90
N CYS A 557 27.80 20.54 12.63
CA CYS A 557 28.78 20.55 11.53
C CYS A 557 30.18 20.31 12.06
N TRP A 558 30.56 19.04 12.13
CA TRP A 558 31.94 18.62 12.37
C TRP A 558 32.71 18.81 11.06
N GLN A 559 33.73 19.70 11.08
CA GLN A 559 34.72 19.78 10.00
C GLN A 559 35.70 18.60 10.14
N PRO A 560 35.96 17.84 9.08
CA PRO A 560 37.00 16.82 9.13
C PRO A 560 38.36 17.51 9.25
N ARG A 561 39.11 17.16 10.28
CA ARG A 561 40.54 17.52 10.35
C ARG A 561 41.30 16.71 9.29
N PRO A 562 42.31 17.28 8.64
CA PRO A 562 43.14 16.58 7.69
C PRO A 562 43.89 15.44 8.36
N VAL A 563 43.83 14.27 7.71
CA VAL A 563 44.66 13.11 8.05
C VAL A 563 46.10 13.52 7.78
N LEU A 564 46.92 13.55 8.84
CA LEU A 564 48.36 13.57 8.68
C LEU A 564 48.79 12.21 8.13
N GLU A 565 49.21 12.21 6.89
CA GLU A 565 50.03 11.14 6.32
C GLU A 565 51.36 11.14 7.10
N THR A 566 51.62 10.08 7.83
CA THR A 566 52.99 9.74 8.26
C THR A 566 53.48 8.62 7.37
N GLU A 567 54.42 8.96 6.48
CA GLU A 567 55.37 8.04 5.91
C GLU A 567 56.08 7.26 7.01
N VAL A 568 56.10 5.98 6.97
CA VAL A 568 57.17 4.97 6.90
C VAL A 568 56.50 3.58 6.95
#